data_c21b393880171be1ed67ad2310de6754
#
_entry.id   c21b393880171be1ed67ad2310de6754
#
_cell.length_a   1.000
_cell.length_b   1.000
_cell.length_c   1.000
_cell.angle_alpha   90.00
_cell.angle_beta   90.00
_cell.angle_gamma   90.00
#
_symmetry.space_group_name_H-M   'P 1'
#
loop_
_entity.id
_entity.type
_entity.pdbx_description
1 polymer ?
#
loop_
_entity_poly.entity_id
_entity_poly.type
_entity_poly.pdbx_seq_one_letter_code
_entity_poly.pdbx_strand_id
1 'polypeptide(L)'
;ETGSITAAARKVHRVPSNLTTRLRQLEDDLGVALFIRENQRLRLAPAGYSFLEYSKKILALVSEARSVVSGDEPQGIFSLGSLESTAAVRIPGVLADYNQRYPRIQFDLVTGPSGTMIDGVLGGTLSAAFVDGPVLHPSLEGQPVYREEMMLVAPVGHKNVARARDINGASIYAFRANCSYRRHFESWFNADRATPGKIHEMESYHGMLACVIAGAGLALMPRSMLESMPGHHQVQAWPLAEKWRWLNTWLIWRRGTRSRQLDAFIALLPDCEA
;
A
#
# COMPACT_ATOMS: atom_id res chain seq x y z
N GLU A 1 -20.50 4.00 8.62
CA GLU A 1 -19.61 5.10 8.97
C GLU A 1 -20.06 5.83 10.26
N THR A 2 -21.34 6.18 10.39
CA THR A 2 -21.84 7.00 11.53
C THR A 2 -22.32 6.18 12.72
N GLY A 3 -22.55 4.87 12.57
CA GLY A 3 -23.10 3.98 13.59
C GLY A 3 -24.55 4.28 14.03
N SER A 4 -25.19 5.29 13.42
CA SER A 4 -26.53 5.76 13.80
C SER A 4 -27.32 6.23 12.57
N ILE A 5 -28.58 5.77 12.44
CA ILE A 5 -29.48 6.23 11.38
C ILE A 5 -29.73 7.74 11.46
N THR A 6 -29.87 8.30 12.66
CA THR A 6 -30.09 9.72 12.84
C THR A 6 -28.89 10.55 12.38
N ALA A 7 -27.67 10.13 12.71
CA ALA A 7 -26.46 10.80 12.26
C ALA A 7 -26.24 10.65 10.74
N ALA A 8 -26.52 9.47 10.19
CA ALA A 8 -26.47 9.24 8.75
C ALA A 8 -27.48 10.09 7.98
N ALA A 9 -28.72 10.22 8.49
CA ALA A 9 -29.77 11.01 7.90
C ALA A 9 -29.39 12.51 7.83
N ARG A 10 -28.76 13.05 8.89
CA ARG A 10 -28.22 14.42 8.88
C ARG A 10 -27.16 14.60 7.80
N LYS A 11 -26.22 13.63 7.67
CA LYS A 11 -25.12 13.70 6.69
C LYS A 11 -25.63 13.72 5.25
N VAL A 12 -26.76 13.06 4.96
CA VAL A 12 -27.37 13.01 3.62
C VAL A 12 -28.56 13.97 3.45
N HIS A 13 -28.78 14.90 4.39
CA HIS A 13 -29.87 15.88 4.38
C HIS A 13 -31.26 15.25 4.21
N ARG A 14 -31.54 14.17 4.96
CA ARG A 14 -32.81 13.44 4.95
C ARG A 14 -33.34 13.25 6.37
N VAL A 15 -34.62 12.89 6.48
CA VAL A 15 -35.22 12.53 7.77
C VAL A 15 -34.94 11.06 8.11
N PRO A 16 -34.75 10.73 9.40
CA PRO A 16 -34.38 9.35 9.81
C PRO A 16 -35.40 8.27 9.39
N SER A 17 -36.71 8.60 9.38
CA SER A 17 -37.75 7.65 8.94
C SER A 17 -37.60 7.27 7.47
N ASN A 18 -37.28 8.20 6.59
CA ASN A 18 -37.07 7.95 5.17
C ASN A 18 -35.84 7.00 4.97
N LEU A 19 -34.76 7.25 5.71
CA LEU A 19 -33.58 6.41 5.63
C LEU A 19 -33.85 4.97 6.11
N THR A 20 -34.63 4.84 7.19
CA THR A 20 -35.05 3.52 7.70
C THR A 20 -35.90 2.77 6.70
N THR A 21 -36.85 3.45 6.06
CA THR A 21 -37.71 2.81 5.03
C THR A 21 -36.89 2.36 3.82
N ARG A 22 -36.01 3.22 3.31
CA ARG A 22 -35.14 2.86 2.17
C ARG A 22 -34.20 1.73 2.48
N LEU A 23 -33.67 1.67 3.70
CA LEU A 23 -32.81 0.57 4.12
C LEU A 23 -33.57 -0.76 4.16
N ARG A 24 -34.80 -0.76 4.71
CA ARG A 24 -35.66 -1.96 4.69
C ARG A 24 -35.97 -2.40 3.26
N GLN A 25 -36.38 -1.48 2.39
CA GLN A 25 -36.64 -1.79 0.99
C GLN A 25 -35.44 -2.45 0.32
N LEU A 26 -34.22 -1.92 0.56
CA LEU A 26 -33.00 -2.52 0.02
C LEU A 26 -32.74 -3.92 0.58
N GLU A 27 -32.95 -4.17 1.86
CA GLU A 27 -32.80 -5.49 2.48
C GLU A 27 -33.86 -6.47 1.94
N ASP A 28 -35.10 -6.01 1.74
CA ASP A 28 -36.20 -6.78 1.14
C ASP A 28 -35.89 -7.15 -0.33
N ASP A 29 -35.39 -6.19 -1.12
CA ASP A 29 -35.01 -6.42 -2.53
C ASP A 29 -33.83 -7.39 -2.65
N LEU A 30 -32.90 -7.38 -1.71
CA LEU A 30 -31.75 -8.28 -1.69
C LEU A 30 -32.08 -9.65 -1.05
N GLY A 31 -33.19 -9.75 -0.34
CA GLY A 31 -33.58 -10.95 0.41
C GLY A 31 -32.65 -11.30 1.58
N VAL A 32 -31.85 -10.32 2.06
CA VAL A 32 -30.89 -10.54 3.14
C VAL A 32 -30.73 -9.27 3.99
N ALA A 33 -30.60 -9.46 5.31
CA ALA A 33 -30.33 -8.36 6.23
C ALA A 33 -28.89 -7.85 6.07
N LEU A 34 -28.73 -6.56 5.85
CA LEU A 34 -27.42 -5.88 5.79
C LEU A 34 -26.99 -5.34 7.15
N PHE A 35 -27.96 -5.18 8.07
CA PHE A 35 -27.71 -4.64 9.41
C PHE A 35 -28.35 -5.52 10.48
N ILE A 36 -27.68 -5.63 11.61
CA ILE A 36 -28.21 -6.23 12.85
C ILE A 36 -28.35 -5.15 13.91
N ARG A 37 -29.39 -5.28 14.74
CA ARG A 37 -29.61 -4.39 15.88
C ARG A 37 -29.17 -5.08 17.17
N GLU A 38 -28.12 -4.53 17.78
CA GLU A 38 -27.63 -4.98 19.09
C GLU A 38 -27.56 -3.79 20.04
N ASN A 39 -28.18 -3.91 21.21
CA ASN A 39 -28.14 -2.92 22.28
C ASN A 39 -28.44 -1.49 21.79
N GLN A 40 -29.49 -1.31 21.00
CA GLN A 40 -29.91 -0.04 20.37
C GLN A 40 -28.89 0.54 19.37
N ARG A 41 -27.84 -0.19 18.98
CA ARG A 41 -26.89 0.21 17.97
C ARG A 41 -27.10 -0.60 16.69
N LEU A 42 -26.85 0.05 15.57
CA LEU A 42 -26.87 -0.56 14.24
C LEU A 42 -25.46 -1.02 13.89
N ARG A 43 -25.30 -2.32 13.63
CA ARG A 43 -24.03 -2.91 13.15
C ARG A 43 -24.25 -3.56 11.80
N LEU A 44 -23.22 -3.62 10.99
CA LEU A 44 -23.27 -4.38 9.73
C LEU A 44 -23.37 -5.87 10.02
N ALA A 45 -24.27 -6.55 9.31
CA ALA A 45 -24.28 -7.99 9.18
C ALA A 45 -23.12 -8.46 8.26
N PRO A 46 -22.74 -9.74 8.25
CA PRO A 46 -21.73 -10.26 7.31
C PRO A 46 -22.01 -9.89 5.85
N ALA A 47 -23.25 -10.05 5.38
CA ALA A 47 -23.69 -9.62 4.06
C ALA A 47 -23.57 -8.11 3.86
N GLY A 48 -23.78 -7.31 4.92
CA GLY A 48 -23.64 -5.87 4.92
C GLY A 48 -22.21 -5.40 4.66
N TYR A 49 -21.21 -6.09 5.20
CA TYR A 49 -19.79 -5.79 4.91
C TYR A 49 -19.49 -6.00 3.42
N SER A 50 -19.90 -7.13 2.86
CA SER A 50 -19.70 -7.42 1.43
C SER A 50 -20.43 -6.41 0.55
N PHE A 51 -21.68 -6.08 0.87
CA PHE A 51 -22.48 -5.12 0.10
C PHE A 51 -21.93 -3.70 0.19
N LEU A 52 -21.38 -3.31 1.34
CA LEU A 52 -20.74 -2.00 1.54
C LEU A 52 -19.55 -1.81 0.60
N GLU A 53 -18.72 -2.83 0.43
CA GLU A 53 -17.57 -2.77 -0.48
C GLU A 53 -18.00 -2.56 -1.94
N TYR A 54 -19.04 -3.25 -2.40
CA TYR A 54 -19.62 -3.02 -3.74
C TYR A 54 -20.28 -1.66 -3.86
N SER A 55 -20.98 -1.20 -2.81
CA SER A 55 -21.62 0.12 -2.81
C SER A 55 -20.62 1.25 -2.96
N LYS A 56 -19.47 1.17 -2.27
CA LYS A 56 -18.38 2.14 -2.43
C LYS A 56 -17.87 2.21 -3.87
N LYS A 57 -17.68 1.04 -4.52
CA LYS A 57 -17.23 0.94 -5.92
C LYS A 57 -18.23 1.57 -6.88
N ILE A 58 -19.51 1.27 -6.71
CA ILE A 58 -20.59 1.83 -7.54
C ILE A 58 -20.63 3.36 -7.41
N LEU A 59 -20.58 3.88 -6.19
CA LEU A 59 -20.60 5.32 -5.95
C LEU A 59 -19.35 6.02 -6.51
N ALA A 60 -18.19 5.41 -6.40
CA ALA A 60 -16.95 5.91 -7.01
C ALA A 60 -17.08 5.99 -8.54
N LEU A 61 -17.59 4.93 -9.17
CA LEU A 61 -17.81 4.88 -10.62
C LEU A 61 -18.84 5.92 -11.09
N VAL A 62 -19.93 6.13 -10.33
CA VAL A 62 -20.91 7.18 -10.62
C VAL A 62 -20.27 8.57 -10.53
N SER A 63 -19.44 8.82 -9.51
CA SER A 63 -18.70 10.07 -9.37
C SER A 63 -17.75 10.31 -10.53
N GLU A 64 -17.03 9.28 -10.94
CA GLU A 64 -16.12 9.30 -12.09
C GLU A 64 -16.88 9.62 -13.38
N ALA A 65 -17.97 8.90 -13.66
CA ALA A 65 -18.78 9.14 -14.85
C ALA A 65 -19.30 10.59 -14.92
N ARG A 66 -19.74 11.15 -13.79
CA ARG A 66 -20.15 12.57 -13.72
C ARG A 66 -18.99 13.51 -14.02
N SER A 67 -17.81 13.28 -13.45
CA SER A 67 -16.62 14.10 -13.67
C SER A 67 -16.16 14.08 -15.14
N VAL A 68 -16.26 12.92 -15.79
CA VAL A 68 -15.92 12.80 -17.23
C VAL A 68 -16.85 13.65 -18.10
N VAL A 69 -18.15 13.64 -17.81
CA VAL A 69 -19.16 14.36 -18.60
C VAL A 69 -19.16 15.86 -18.34
N SER A 70 -18.91 16.29 -17.11
CA SER A 70 -18.92 17.72 -16.75
C SER A 70 -17.71 18.49 -17.28
N GLY A 71 -16.65 17.82 -17.72
CA GLY A 71 -15.41 18.48 -18.15
C GLY A 71 -14.63 19.18 -17.03
N ASP A 72 -15.11 19.07 -15.79
CA ASP A 72 -14.52 19.72 -14.62
C ASP A 72 -13.13 19.16 -14.27
N GLU A 73 -12.38 19.94 -13.48
CA GLU A 73 -11.13 19.46 -12.87
C GLU A 73 -11.35 18.14 -12.11
N PRO A 74 -10.31 17.27 -12.07
CA PRO A 74 -10.38 16.04 -11.29
C PRO A 74 -10.84 16.29 -9.86
N GLN A 75 -11.82 15.53 -9.37
CA GLN A 75 -12.39 15.65 -8.04
C GLN A 75 -12.84 14.30 -7.51
N GLY A 76 -13.15 14.22 -6.21
CA GLY A 76 -13.59 12.98 -5.56
C GLY A 76 -12.48 12.30 -4.77
N ILE A 77 -12.59 11.01 -4.53
CA ILE A 77 -11.63 10.25 -3.72
C ILE A 77 -10.62 9.55 -4.63
N PHE A 78 -9.33 9.68 -4.31
CA PHE A 78 -8.25 8.91 -4.92
C PHE A 78 -7.54 8.10 -3.83
N SER A 79 -7.82 6.79 -3.79
CA SER A 79 -7.24 5.87 -2.81
C SER A 79 -6.00 5.21 -3.39
N LEU A 80 -4.84 5.50 -2.83
CA LEU A 80 -3.54 4.98 -3.24
C LEU A 80 -2.99 3.99 -2.21
N GLY A 81 -2.61 2.80 -2.67
CA GLY A 81 -1.83 1.86 -1.90
C GLY A 81 -0.33 2.07 -2.08
N SER A 82 0.49 1.73 -1.09
CA SER A 82 1.94 1.83 -1.24
C SER A 82 2.70 0.87 -0.34
N LEU A 83 3.89 0.46 -0.79
CA LEU A 83 4.91 -0.07 0.10
C LEU A 83 5.32 1.01 1.12
N GLU A 84 5.70 0.59 2.33
CA GLU A 84 6.10 1.51 3.40
C GLU A 84 7.29 2.38 2.99
N SER A 85 8.35 1.80 2.40
CA SER A 85 9.52 2.56 1.95
C SER A 85 9.18 3.60 0.89
N THR A 86 8.33 3.25 -0.08
CA THR A 86 7.88 4.16 -1.13
C THR A 86 7.05 5.30 -0.54
N ALA A 87 6.12 4.97 0.38
CA ALA A 87 5.29 5.97 1.07
C ALA A 87 6.11 6.95 1.92
N ALA A 88 7.17 6.45 2.57
CA ALA A 88 8.02 7.27 3.44
C ALA A 88 8.95 8.22 2.66
N VAL A 89 9.50 7.76 1.51
CA VAL A 89 10.60 8.45 0.84
C VAL A 89 10.20 9.10 -0.48
N ARG A 90 9.34 8.45 -1.28
CA ARG A 90 9.05 8.85 -2.65
C ARG A 90 7.76 9.68 -2.79
N ILE A 91 6.74 9.31 -2.06
CA ILE A 91 5.39 9.89 -2.20
C ILE A 91 5.26 11.31 -1.60
N PRO A 92 5.91 11.71 -0.48
CA PRO A 92 5.59 12.96 0.19
C PRO A 92 5.68 14.20 -0.71
N GLY A 93 6.72 14.31 -1.54
CA GLY A 93 6.86 15.42 -2.49
C GLY A 93 5.77 15.42 -3.57
N VAL A 94 5.54 14.25 -4.18
CA VAL A 94 4.49 14.09 -5.20
C VAL A 94 3.12 14.39 -4.63
N LEU A 95 2.86 13.96 -3.39
CA LEU A 95 1.59 14.21 -2.71
C LEU A 95 1.36 15.69 -2.41
N ALA A 96 2.42 16.41 -2.01
CA ALA A 96 2.32 17.86 -1.79
C ALA A 96 1.95 18.57 -3.08
N ASP A 97 2.62 18.27 -4.19
CA ASP A 97 2.33 18.84 -5.51
C ASP A 97 0.92 18.47 -6.00
N TYR A 98 0.51 17.22 -5.78
CA TYR A 98 -0.82 16.74 -6.17
C TYR A 98 -1.92 17.47 -5.43
N ASN A 99 -1.81 17.61 -4.10
CA ASN A 99 -2.79 18.32 -3.29
C ASN A 99 -2.86 19.83 -3.64
N GLN A 100 -1.73 20.44 -3.97
CA GLN A 100 -1.69 21.83 -4.38
C GLN A 100 -2.38 22.05 -5.73
N ARG A 101 -2.15 21.15 -6.70
CA ARG A 101 -2.72 21.29 -8.06
C ARG A 101 -4.18 20.86 -8.14
N TYR A 102 -4.60 19.89 -7.31
CA TYR A 102 -5.94 19.30 -7.36
C TYR A 102 -6.62 19.30 -5.98
N PRO A 103 -6.92 20.48 -5.42
CA PRO A 103 -7.44 20.61 -4.05
C PRO A 103 -8.84 20.02 -3.85
N ARG A 104 -9.55 19.68 -4.94
CA ARG A 104 -10.85 19.00 -4.89
C ARG A 104 -10.78 17.47 -4.84
N ILE A 105 -9.57 16.91 -4.87
CA ILE A 105 -9.36 15.48 -4.70
C ILE A 105 -9.10 15.20 -3.22
N GLN A 106 -9.90 14.33 -2.64
CA GLN A 106 -9.63 13.76 -1.33
C GLN A 106 -8.66 12.58 -1.52
N PHE A 107 -7.41 12.79 -1.12
CA PHE A 107 -6.39 11.74 -1.22
C PHE A 107 -6.42 10.83 0.01
N ASP A 108 -6.43 9.53 -0.20
CA ASP A 108 -6.39 8.50 0.83
C ASP A 108 -5.19 7.57 0.58
N LEU A 109 -4.27 7.46 1.54
CA LEU A 109 -3.05 6.66 1.43
C LEU A 109 -3.08 5.49 2.41
N VAL A 110 -2.91 4.28 1.88
CA VAL A 110 -2.82 3.05 2.67
C VAL A 110 -1.47 2.39 2.41
N THR A 111 -0.76 2.00 3.47
CA THR A 111 0.51 1.30 3.36
C THR A 111 0.36 -0.18 3.70
N GLY A 112 1.17 -1.02 3.05
CA GLY A 112 1.19 -2.45 3.31
C GLY A 112 2.06 -3.22 2.32
N PRO A 113 2.14 -4.56 2.46
CA PRO A 113 2.90 -5.41 1.57
C PRO A 113 2.27 -5.49 0.18
N SER A 114 3.10 -5.72 -0.86
CA SER A 114 2.68 -5.77 -2.27
C SER A 114 1.44 -6.63 -2.51
N GLY A 115 1.36 -7.81 -1.90
CA GLY A 115 0.19 -8.69 -2.06
C GLY A 115 -1.12 -8.02 -1.63
N THR A 116 -1.15 -7.41 -0.46
CA THR A 116 -2.32 -6.69 0.04
C THR A 116 -2.69 -5.50 -0.85
N MET A 117 -1.70 -4.79 -1.38
CA MET A 117 -1.91 -3.67 -2.29
C MET A 117 -2.50 -4.14 -3.63
N ILE A 118 -1.97 -5.24 -4.18
CA ILE A 118 -2.49 -5.88 -5.40
C ILE A 118 -3.95 -6.32 -5.20
N ASP A 119 -4.26 -6.97 -4.09
CA ASP A 119 -5.62 -7.40 -3.75
C ASP A 119 -6.57 -6.19 -3.63
N GLY A 120 -6.09 -5.09 -3.04
CA GLY A 120 -6.84 -3.83 -2.94
C GLY A 120 -7.20 -3.24 -4.30
N VAL A 121 -6.26 -3.25 -5.26
CA VAL A 121 -6.50 -2.78 -6.63
C VAL A 121 -7.44 -3.73 -7.37
N LEU A 122 -7.22 -5.04 -7.31
CA LEU A 122 -8.11 -6.04 -7.92
C LEU A 122 -9.51 -5.98 -7.34
N GLY A 123 -9.61 -5.83 -6.02
CA GLY A 123 -10.86 -5.67 -5.29
C GLY A 123 -11.53 -4.31 -5.52
N GLY A 124 -10.82 -3.29 -6.06
CA GLY A 124 -11.33 -1.92 -6.30
C GLY A 124 -11.51 -1.11 -5.02
N THR A 125 -10.86 -1.48 -3.92
CA THR A 125 -10.75 -0.66 -2.70
C THR A 125 -9.65 0.40 -2.83
N LEU A 126 -8.67 0.15 -3.73
CA LEU A 126 -7.63 1.09 -4.12
C LEU A 126 -7.77 1.44 -5.60
N SER A 127 -7.60 2.70 -5.93
CA SER A 127 -7.59 3.20 -7.31
C SER A 127 -6.30 2.79 -8.04
N ALA A 128 -5.19 2.82 -7.32
CA ALA A 128 -3.87 2.41 -7.78
C ALA A 128 -2.99 2.00 -6.60
N ALA A 129 -1.85 1.37 -6.86
CA ALA A 129 -0.90 1.05 -5.80
C ALA A 129 0.55 0.99 -6.29
N PHE A 130 1.49 1.41 -5.46
CA PHE A 130 2.91 1.14 -5.62
C PHE A 130 3.25 -0.22 -5.03
N VAL A 131 3.83 -1.08 -5.84
CA VAL A 131 4.20 -2.46 -5.49
C VAL A 131 5.56 -2.82 -6.08
N ASP A 132 6.18 -3.87 -5.54
CA ASP A 132 7.32 -4.48 -6.18
C ASP A 132 6.88 -5.21 -7.46
N GLY A 133 7.54 -4.95 -8.58
CA GLY A 133 7.11 -5.45 -9.87
C GLY A 133 8.25 -5.95 -10.76
N PRO A 134 7.91 -6.41 -11.95
CA PRO A 134 6.61 -6.31 -12.65
C PRO A 134 5.52 -7.25 -12.09
N VAL A 135 4.27 -6.77 -12.10
CA VAL A 135 3.11 -7.58 -11.72
C VAL A 135 2.43 -8.10 -12.98
N LEU A 136 2.51 -9.42 -13.20
CA LEU A 136 1.90 -10.10 -14.34
C LEU A 136 0.51 -10.62 -13.94
N HIS A 137 -0.51 -9.81 -14.19
CA HIS A 137 -1.92 -10.20 -13.96
C HIS A 137 -2.81 -9.65 -15.08
N PRO A 138 -3.71 -10.48 -15.69
CA PRO A 138 -4.51 -10.07 -16.85
C PRO A 138 -5.43 -8.87 -16.60
N SER A 139 -5.86 -8.67 -15.36
CA SER A 139 -6.74 -7.57 -14.95
C SER A 139 -6.00 -6.33 -14.47
N LEU A 140 -4.66 -6.32 -14.50
CA LEU A 140 -3.86 -5.18 -14.07
C LEU A 140 -3.10 -4.58 -15.23
N GLU A 141 -2.86 -3.30 -15.13
CA GLU A 141 -1.93 -2.48 -15.91
C GLU A 141 -1.00 -1.78 -14.95
N GLY A 142 0.17 -1.37 -15.43
CA GLY A 142 1.11 -0.63 -14.61
C GLY A 142 2.35 -0.21 -15.39
N GLN A 143 3.14 0.62 -14.74
CA GLN A 143 4.42 1.11 -15.25
C GLN A 143 5.46 1.16 -14.13
N PRO A 144 6.75 0.95 -14.44
CA PRO A 144 7.82 1.18 -13.49
C PRO A 144 7.92 2.68 -13.17
N VAL A 145 8.18 3.02 -11.92
CA VAL A 145 8.28 4.42 -11.46
C VAL A 145 9.60 4.68 -10.75
N TYR A 146 10.00 3.76 -9.86
CA TYR A 146 11.24 3.91 -9.11
C TYR A 146 12.09 2.67 -9.20
N ARG A 147 13.40 2.87 -9.19
CA ARG A 147 14.40 1.80 -9.08
C ARG A 147 15.06 1.90 -7.71
N GLU A 148 14.99 0.84 -6.94
CA GLU A 148 15.49 0.79 -5.56
C GLU A 148 16.72 -0.11 -5.46
N GLU A 149 17.80 0.44 -4.90
CA GLU A 149 19.02 -0.31 -4.60
C GLU A 149 18.88 -1.00 -3.24
N MET A 150 18.99 -2.33 -3.22
CA MET A 150 18.81 -3.12 -2.01
C MET A 150 20.14 -3.23 -1.25
N MET A 151 20.13 -2.77 0.01
CA MET A 151 21.28 -2.76 0.90
C MET A 151 21.12 -3.78 2.01
N LEU A 152 22.15 -4.63 2.17
CA LEU A 152 22.31 -5.39 3.41
C LEU A 152 22.86 -4.46 4.47
N VAL A 153 22.19 -4.34 5.62
CA VAL A 153 22.53 -3.46 6.73
C VAL A 153 22.95 -4.29 7.94
N ALA A 154 24.09 -3.95 8.51
CA ALA A 154 24.70 -4.66 9.61
C ALA A 154 25.26 -3.69 10.68
N PRO A 155 25.52 -4.14 11.92
CA PRO A 155 26.14 -3.36 12.96
C PRO A 155 27.53 -2.82 12.54
N VAL A 156 27.94 -1.70 13.08
CA VAL A 156 29.32 -1.18 12.91
C VAL A 156 30.33 -2.23 13.39
N GLY A 157 31.41 -2.42 12.62
CA GLY A 157 32.42 -3.42 12.89
C GLY A 157 32.09 -4.84 12.38
N HIS A 158 30.93 -5.05 11.76
CA HIS A 158 30.64 -6.30 11.09
C HIS A 158 31.61 -6.54 9.92
N LYS A 159 32.05 -7.77 9.71
CA LYS A 159 32.91 -8.13 8.56
C LYS A 159 32.15 -7.84 7.26
N ASN A 160 32.92 -7.48 6.22
CA ASN A 160 32.34 -7.25 4.89
C ASN A 160 31.53 -8.47 4.42
N VAL A 161 30.36 -8.21 3.88
CA VAL A 161 29.43 -9.22 3.36
C VAL A 161 29.31 -9.07 1.86
N ALA A 162 29.85 -10.03 1.12
CA ALA A 162 29.76 -10.06 -0.34
C ALA A 162 28.63 -10.98 -0.82
N ARG A 163 28.27 -11.99 -0.04
CA ARG A 163 27.28 -13.02 -0.39
C ARG A 163 26.59 -13.58 0.84
N ALA A 164 25.47 -14.28 0.63
CA ALA A 164 24.63 -14.79 1.73
C ALA A 164 25.35 -15.79 2.65
N ARG A 165 26.30 -16.55 2.12
CA ARG A 165 27.12 -17.49 2.94
C ARG A 165 27.95 -16.80 4.00
N ASP A 166 28.33 -15.55 3.79
CA ASP A 166 29.15 -14.80 4.75
C ASP A 166 28.38 -14.51 6.04
N ILE A 167 27.05 -14.59 5.99
CA ILE A 167 26.12 -14.40 7.12
C ILE A 167 25.22 -15.62 7.36
N ASN A 168 25.66 -16.80 6.94
CA ASN A 168 24.89 -18.03 7.19
C ASN A 168 24.65 -18.24 8.68
N GLY A 169 23.40 -18.50 9.07
CA GLY A 169 23.01 -18.67 10.48
C GLY A 169 22.86 -17.36 11.27
N ALA A 170 23.07 -16.19 10.67
CA ALA A 170 22.87 -14.92 11.34
C ALA A 170 21.38 -14.61 11.53
N SER A 171 21.03 -13.94 12.65
CA SER A 171 19.69 -13.43 12.87
C SER A 171 19.40 -12.27 11.94
N ILE A 172 18.22 -12.24 11.34
CA ILE A 172 17.76 -11.16 10.45
C ILE A 172 16.44 -10.56 10.92
N TYR A 173 16.27 -9.27 10.65
CA TYR A 173 15.01 -8.54 10.78
C TYR A 173 14.38 -8.37 9.40
N ALA A 174 13.13 -8.72 9.26
CA ALA A 174 12.41 -8.67 8.00
C ALA A 174 10.91 -8.44 8.23
N PHE A 175 10.22 -7.95 7.23
CA PHE A 175 8.75 -7.89 7.23
C PHE A 175 8.15 -9.31 7.26
N ARG A 176 6.81 -9.38 7.37
CA ARG A 176 6.07 -10.65 7.29
C ARG A 176 6.29 -11.38 5.96
N ALA A 177 5.98 -12.66 5.94
CA ALA A 177 6.22 -13.53 4.78
C ALA A 177 5.54 -13.10 3.47
N ASN A 178 4.45 -12.32 3.53
CA ASN A 178 3.76 -11.77 2.35
C ASN A 178 4.45 -10.51 1.76
N CYS A 179 5.52 -10.00 2.37
CA CYS A 179 6.32 -8.91 1.84
C CYS A 179 7.25 -9.40 0.72
N SER A 180 7.27 -8.69 -0.41
CA SER A 180 8.13 -9.01 -1.55
C SER A 180 9.62 -8.87 -1.21
N TYR A 181 10.00 -7.84 -0.46
CA TYR A 181 11.39 -7.63 -0.04
C TYR A 181 11.89 -8.74 0.89
N ARG A 182 11.02 -9.27 1.74
CA ARG A 182 11.34 -10.47 2.52
C ARG A 182 11.59 -11.67 1.62
N ARG A 183 10.70 -11.96 0.66
CA ARG A 183 10.90 -13.06 -0.30
C ARG A 183 12.17 -12.87 -1.12
N HIS A 184 12.50 -11.63 -1.48
CA HIS A 184 13.76 -11.31 -2.17
C HIS A 184 14.98 -11.64 -1.32
N PHE A 185 14.95 -11.28 -0.04
CA PHE A 185 16.02 -11.57 0.91
C PHE A 185 16.20 -13.09 1.13
N GLU A 186 15.10 -13.80 1.35
CA GLU A 186 15.14 -15.28 1.48
C GLU A 186 15.64 -15.96 0.19
N SER A 187 15.24 -15.45 -0.98
CA SER A 187 15.70 -15.94 -2.27
C SER A 187 17.20 -15.73 -2.48
N TRP A 188 17.74 -14.62 -2.00
CA TRP A 188 19.17 -14.35 -2.01
C TRP A 188 19.94 -15.35 -1.13
N PHE A 189 19.45 -15.68 0.06
CA PHE A 189 20.02 -16.74 0.91
C PHE A 189 19.97 -18.10 0.20
N ASN A 190 18.82 -18.47 -0.31
CA ASN A 190 18.60 -19.76 -0.98
C ASN A 190 19.51 -19.95 -2.20
N ALA A 191 19.71 -18.91 -3.01
CA ALA A 191 20.56 -18.97 -4.20
C ALA A 191 22.03 -19.27 -3.87
N ASP A 192 22.51 -18.89 -2.69
CA ASP A 192 23.85 -19.18 -2.21
C ASP A 192 23.91 -20.41 -1.27
N ARG A 193 22.83 -21.18 -1.19
CA ARG A 193 22.71 -22.35 -0.29
C ARG A 193 23.03 -21.98 1.16
N ALA A 194 22.62 -20.80 1.59
CA ALA A 194 22.71 -20.30 2.95
C ALA A 194 21.31 -20.18 3.55
N THR A 195 21.23 -20.19 4.86
CA THR A 195 19.97 -19.99 5.59
C THR A 195 20.18 -18.92 6.66
N PRO A 196 19.23 -17.99 6.85
CA PRO A 196 19.25 -17.16 8.02
C PRO A 196 19.07 -18.02 9.29
N GLY A 197 19.56 -17.54 10.40
CA GLY A 197 19.25 -18.13 11.70
C GLY A 197 17.81 -17.82 12.11
N LYS A 198 17.65 -16.99 13.13
CA LYS A 198 16.30 -16.53 13.51
C LYS A 198 15.85 -15.37 12.63
N ILE A 199 14.62 -15.47 12.09
CA ILE A 199 13.97 -14.37 11.41
C ILE A 199 13.04 -13.68 12.41
N HIS A 200 13.33 -12.40 12.71
CA HIS A 200 12.50 -11.55 13.55
C HIS A 200 11.58 -10.73 12.66
N GLU A 201 10.27 -10.98 12.76
CA GLU A 201 9.28 -10.21 12.01
C GLU A 201 9.08 -8.84 12.64
N MET A 202 9.15 -7.80 11.82
CA MET A 202 8.97 -6.42 12.23
C MET A 202 8.37 -5.60 11.09
N GLU A 203 7.37 -4.77 11.41
CA GLU A 203 6.60 -3.96 10.43
C GLU A 203 7.10 -2.49 10.36
N SER A 204 8.38 -2.24 10.69
CA SER A 204 8.96 -0.89 10.72
C SER A 204 10.44 -0.90 10.39
N TYR A 205 10.84 -0.18 9.37
CA TYR A 205 12.26 0.04 9.04
C TYR A 205 13.02 0.75 10.15
N HIS A 206 12.40 1.70 10.85
CA HIS A 206 13.03 2.37 11.99
C HIS A 206 13.32 1.37 13.13
N GLY A 207 12.38 0.47 13.42
CA GLY A 207 12.58 -0.59 14.40
C GLY A 207 13.69 -1.57 13.98
N MET A 208 13.70 -1.99 12.70
CA MET A 208 14.78 -2.84 12.16
C MET A 208 16.14 -2.16 12.29
N LEU A 209 16.25 -0.89 11.89
CA LEU A 209 17.50 -0.14 11.99
C LEU A 209 17.96 -0.02 13.44
N ALA A 210 17.07 0.29 14.38
CA ALA A 210 17.41 0.36 15.79
C ALA A 210 17.95 -0.97 16.33
N CYS A 211 17.36 -2.10 15.94
CA CYS A 211 17.85 -3.44 16.32
C CYS A 211 19.21 -3.74 15.70
N VAL A 212 19.45 -3.34 14.45
CA VAL A 212 20.75 -3.48 13.79
C VAL A 212 21.81 -2.64 14.49
N ILE A 213 21.52 -1.37 14.80
CA ILE A 213 22.43 -0.46 15.57
C ILE A 213 22.81 -1.11 16.91
N ALA A 214 21.85 -1.72 17.59
CA ALA A 214 22.07 -2.42 18.86
C ALA A 214 22.86 -3.75 18.73
N GLY A 215 23.22 -4.17 17.52
CA GLY A 215 23.97 -5.41 17.29
C GLY A 215 23.13 -6.69 17.32
N ALA A 216 21.80 -6.59 17.27
CA ALA A 216 20.91 -7.74 17.45
C ALA A 216 20.70 -8.58 16.18
N GLY A 217 21.19 -8.13 15.01
CA GLY A 217 21.10 -8.86 13.75
C GLY A 217 21.30 -7.97 12.52
N LEU A 218 20.88 -8.45 11.37
CA LEU A 218 21.01 -7.77 10.08
C LEU A 218 19.62 -7.50 9.47
N ALA A 219 19.56 -6.57 8.52
CA ALA A 219 18.31 -6.29 7.78
C ALA A 219 18.61 -6.02 6.30
N LEU A 220 17.60 -6.21 5.45
CA LEU A 220 17.61 -5.77 4.07
C LEU A 220 16.65 -4.59 3.93
N MET A 221 17.12 -3.50 3.32
CA MET A 221 16.28 -2.33 3.06
C MET A 221 16.76 -1.54 1.84
N PRO A 222 15.87 -0.80 1.17
CA PRO A 222 16.27 0.11 0.10
C PRO A 222 17.25 1.18 0.61
N ARG A 223 18.25 1.53 -0.23
CA ARG A 223 19.20 2.63 0.08
C ARG A 223 18.45 3.92 0.39
N SER A 224 17.46 4.26 -0.42
CA SER A 224 16.65 5.48 -0.24
C SER A 224 15.98 5.54 1.14
N MET A 225 15.47 4.40 1.61
CA MET A 225 14.88 4.29 2.94
C MET A 225 15.94 4.38 4.04
N LEU A 226 17.07 3.68 3.89
CA LEU A 226 18.16 3.72 4.86
C LEU A 226 18.67 5.15 5.06
N GLU A 227 18.99 5.86 3.97
CA GLU A 227 19.55 7.21 3.98
C GLU A 227 18.56 8.26 4.52
N SER A 228 17.26 7.99 4.46
CA SER A 228 16.23 8.87 5.03
C SER A 228 16.14 8.82 6.57
N MET A 229 16.71 7.78 7.18
CA MET A 229 16.59 7.56 8.62
C MET A 229 17.75 8.20 9.41
N PRO A 230 17.49 8.90 10.52
CA PRO A 230 18.54 9.62 11.30
C PRO A 230 19.71 8.73 11.79
N GLY A 231 19.47 7.44 11.99
CA GLY A 231 20.46 6.50 12.49
C GLY A 231 21.34 5.82 11.42
N HIS A 232 21.17 6.14 10.13
CA HIS A 232 21.83 5.40 9.04
C HIS A 232 23.38 5.40 9.11
N HIS A 233 24.00 6.44 9.69
CA HIS A 233 25.45 6.53 9.87
C HIS A 233 25.98 5.62 10.99
N GLN A 234 25.13 4.99 11.80
CA GLN A 234 25.49 4.10 12.90
C GLN A 234 25.48 2.61 12.51
N VAL A 235 25.46 2.34 11.22
CA VAL A 235 25.49 0.97 10.66
C VAL A 235 26.46 0.90 9.50
N GLN A 236 26.83 -0.32 9.13
CA GLN A 236 27.49 -0.61 7.87
C GLN A 236 26.45 -1.14 6.87
N ALA A 237 26.58 -0.74 5.61
CA ALA A 237 25.66 -1.20 4.58
C ALA A 237 26.41 -1.51 3.28
N TRP A 238 26.05 -2.60 2.64
CA TRP A 238 26.59 -3.01 1.35
C TRP A 238 25.45 -3.29 0.38
N PRO A 239 25.60 -2.88 -0.89
CA PRO A 239 24.64 -3.29 -1.91
C PRO A 239 24.72 -4.81 -2.10
N LEU A 240 23.60 -5.44 -2.35
CA LEU A 240 23.60 -6.84 -2.75
C LEU A 240 24.35 -7.02 -4.09
N ALA A 241 24.77 -8.26 -4.41
CA ALA A 241 25.34 -8.58 -5.70
C ALA A 241 24.40 -8.16 -6.84
N GLU A 242 24.94 -7.81 -8.01
CA GLU A 242 24.23 -7.17 -9.12
C GLU A 242 22.87 -7.81 -9.45
N LYS A 243 22.80 -9.13 -9.47
CA LYS A 243 21.55 -9.87 -9.71
C LYS A 243 20.42 -9.58 -8.71
N TRP A 244 20.77 -9.17 -7.48
CA TRP A 244 19.86 -8.98 -6.34
C TRP A 244 19.75 -7.53 -5.89
N ARG A 245 20.57 -6.69 -6.52
CA ARG A 245 20.78 -5.31 -6.10
C ARG A 245 19.58 -4.39 -6.39
N TRP A 246 18.93 -4.61 -7.52
CA TRP A 246 17.94 -3.68 -8.03
C TRP A 246 16.54 -4.28 -8.01
N LEU A 247 15.60 -3.55 -7.45
CA LEU A 247 14.17 -3.83 -7.50
C LEU A 247 13.44 -2.62 -8.08
N ASN A 248 12.42 -2.88 -8.88
CA ASN A 248 11.62 -1.82 -9.47
C ASN A 248 10.28 -1.69 -8.75
N THR A 249 9.99 -0.49 -8.28
CA THR A 249 8.67 -0.15 -7.78
C THR A 249 7.78 0.24 -8.95
N TRP A 250 6.68 -0.44 -9.10
CA TRP A 250 5.68 -0.22 -10.13
C TRP A 250 4.46 0.45 -9.54
N LEU A 251 3.90 1.42 -10.27
CA LEU A 251 2.53 1.87 -10.05
C LEU A 251 1.61 0.99 -10.88
N ILE A 252 0.66 0.32 -10.22
CA ILE A 252 -0.34 -0.55 -10.84
C ILE A 252 -1.74 -0.02 -10.63
N TRP A 253 -2.63 -0.32 -11.58
CA TRP A 253 -4.07 -0.06 -11.49
C TRP A 253 -4.84 -1.15 -12.22
N ARG A 254 -6.16 -1.19 -12.01
CA ARG A 254 -7.00 -2.16 -12.69
C ARG A 254 -7.16 -1.79 -14.17
N ARG A 255 -7.03 -2.77 -15.05
CA ARG A 255 -7.19 -2.59 -16.50
C ARG A 255 -8.55 -2.00 -16.84
N GLY A 256 -8.56 -0.97 -17.67
CA GLY A 256 -9.77 -0.29 -18.10
C GLY A 256 -10.42 0.62 -17.07
N THR A 257 -9.78 0.89 -15.92
CA THR A 257 -10.30 1.81 -14.89
C THR A 257 -9.39 3.03 -14.67
N ARG A 258 -8.70 3.48 -15.71
CA ARG A 258 -7.81 4.63 -15.64
C ARG A 258 -8.63 5.91 -15.51
N SER A 259 -8.65 6.48 -14.30
CA SER A 259 -9.41 7.68 -13.97
C SER A 259 -8.61 8.96 -14.18
N ARG A 260 -9.30 10.11 -14.28
CA ARG A 260 -8.65 11.42 -14.36
C ARG A 260 -7.75 11.72 -13.15
N GLN A 261 -8.14 11.28 -11.96
CA GLN A 261 -7.34 11.41 -10.75
C GLN A 261 -6.02 10.64 -10.89
N LEU A 262 -6.08 9.42 -11.42
CA LEU A 262 -4.89 8.61 -11.68
C LEU A 262 -4.00 9.24 -12.76
N ASP A 263 -4.57 9.73 -13.87
CA ASP A 263 -3.82 10.41 -14.92
C ASP A 263 -3.11 11.66 -14.40
N ALA A 264 -3.80 12.46 -13.59
CA ALA A 264 -3.24 13.63 -12.92
C ALA A 264 -2.11 13.27 -11.96
N PHE A 265 -2.23 12.15 -11.26
CA PHE A 265 -1.19 11.64 -10.37
C PHE A 265 0.03 11.13 -11.14
N ILE A 266 -0.19 10.32 -12.19
CA ILE A 266 0.89 9.81 -13.06
C ILE A 266 1.70 10.94 -13.68
N ALA A 267 1.04 12.03 -14.10
CA ALA A 267 1.71 13.18 -14.70
C ALA A 267 2.69 13.91 -13.75
N LEU A 268 2.65 13.64 -12.46
CA LEU A 268 3.56 14.19 -11.45
C LEU A 268 4.68 13.23 -11.06
N LEU A 269 4.60 11.97 -11.51
CA LEU A 269 5.64 11.00 -11.21
C LEU A 269 6.87 11.26 -12.09
N PRO A 270 8.08 11.00 -11.57
CA PRO A 270 9.28 11.06 -12.38
C PRO A 270 9.26 9.96 -13.44
N ASP A 271 9.93 10.23 -14.57
CA ASP A 271 10.28 9.16 -15.50
C ASP A 271 11.19 8.16 -14.78
N CYS A 272 10.88 6.86 -14.92
CA CYS A 272 11.71 5.84 -14.32
C CYS A 272 13.11 5.87 -14.94
N GLU A 273 14.11 6.25 -14.16
CA GLU A 273 15.51 6.11 -14.59
C GLU A 273 15.83 4.62 -14.79
N ALA A 274 16.30 4.30 -15.98
CA ALA A 274 16.60 2.95 -16.43
C ALA A 274 17.79 2.30 -15.69
#